data_79f56ef1e499caa13234ab99540a4ca3
#
_entry.id   79f56ef1e499caa13234ab99540a4ca3
#
_cell.length_a   1.000
_cell.length_b   1.000
_cell.length_c   1.000
_cell.angle_alpha   90.00
_cell.angle_beta   90.00
_cell.angle_gamma   90.00
#
_symmetry.space_group_name_H-M   'P 1'
#
loop_
_entity.id
_entity.type
_entity.pdbx_description
1 polymer ?
#
loop_
_entity_poly.entity_id
_entity_poly.type
_entity_poly.pdbx_seq_one_letter_code
_entity_poly.pdbx_strand_id
1 'polypeptide(L)'
;MNKCPCFSGREYAECCQPVIEGEKLASSPEELMRARYSAHAKGENQFLVSSLHSSIRGEEAQDEAQEKLEEIKNDISWDGLEVVETSENGDIGEVDFIARYSIQNHPQQHREKAKFVRENGEWFYFDGEVEGHVTYRRENPKVGRNDPCPCGSGKKYKKCCAV
;
A
#
# COMPACT_ATOMS: atom_id res chain seq x y z
N MET A 1 -16.83 -17.05 6.15
CA MET A 1 -15.61 -17.34 5.39
C MET A 1 -14.81 -16.05 5.25
N ASN A 2 -13.66 -16.00 5.90
CA ASN A 2 -12.86 -14.76 5.99
C ASN A 2 -11.74 -14.80 4.94
N LYS A 3 -12.03 -14.36 3.72
CA LYS A 3 -11.04 -14.29 2.64
C LYS A 3 -9.83 -13.44 3.06
N CYS A 4 -8.64 -13.87 2.65
CA CYS A 4 -7.42 -13.17 2.98
C CYS A 4 -7.39 -11.77 2.36
N PRO A 5 -7.05 -10.73 3.13
CA PRO A 5 -6.90 -9.38 2.61
C PRO A 5 -5.91 -9.25 1.45
N CYS A 6 -4.96 -10.19 1.32
CA CYS A 6 -3.97 -10.18 0.24
C CYS A 6 -4.53 -10.52 -1.16
N PHE A 7 -5.82 -10.73 -1.29
CA PHE A 7 -6.50 -11.04 -2.55
C PHE A 7 -6.03 -12.33 -3.26
N SER A 8 -5.40 -13.26 -2.51
CA SER A 8 -5.03 -14.59 -3.04
C SER A 8 -6.21 -15.51 -3.30
N GLY A 9 -7.41 -15.16 -2.82
CA GLY A 9 -8.59 -16.01 -2.85
C GLY A 9 -8.66 -17.09 -1.76
N ARG A 10 -7.57 -17.32 -1.00
CA ARG A 10 -7.50 -18.26 0.12
C ARG A 10 -8.16 -17.70 1.38
N GLU A 11 -8.47 -18.58 2.35
CA GLU A 11 -8.87 -18.16 3.68
C GLU A 11 -7.69 -17.51 4.43
N TYR A 12 -7.97 -16.50 5.26
CA TYR A 12 -6.92 -15.78 6.00
C TYR A 12 -6.11 -16.69 6.91
N ALA A 13 -6.80 -17.60 7.62
CA ALA A 13 -6.19 -18.56 8.53
C ALA A 13 -5.23 -19.56 7.85
N GLU A 14 -5.40 -19.77 6.55
CA GLU A 14 -4.55 -20.67 5.75
C GLU A 14 -3.58 -19.92 4.82
N CYS A 15 -3.55 -18.58 4.93
CA CYS A 15 -2.79 -17.72 4.04
C CYS A 15 -1.79 -16.86 4.82
N CYS A 16 -2.18 -15.62 5.15
CA CYS A 16 -1.26 -14.67 5.76
C CYS A 16 -1.24 -14.73 7.29
N GLN A 17 -2.29 -15.22 7.94
CA GLN A 17 -2.36 -15.27 9.39
C GLN A 17 -1.21 -16.04 10.03
N PRO A 18 -0.85 -17.28 9.62
CA PRO A 18 0.24 -18.01 10.24
C PRO A 18 1.59 -17.31 10.14
N VAL A 19 1.82 -16.54 9.07
CA VAL A 19 3.05 -15.74 8.91
C VAL A 19 3.03 -14.53 9.84
N ILE A 20 1.90 -13.84 9.94
CA ILE A 20 1.73 -12.65 10.77
C ILE A 20 1.84 -13.00 12.26
N GLU A 21 1.26 -14.12 12.68
CA GLU A 21 1.31 -14.61 14.07
C GLU A 21 2.62 -15.32 14.43
N GLY A 22 3.53 -15.50 13.45
CA GLY A 22 4.85 -16.11 13.68
C GLY A 22 4.81 -17.63 13.82
N GLU A 23 3.69 -18.27 13.48
CA GLU A 23 3.55 -19.74 13.46
C GLU A 23 4.33 -20.37 12.29
N LYS A 24 4.56 -19.58 11.24
CA LYS A 24 5.25 -19.97 10.02
C LYS A 24 6.11 -18.82 9.49
N LEU A 25 7.34 -19.12 9.07
CA LEU A 25 8.15 -18.16 8.32
C LEU A 25 7.66 -18.07 6.87
N ALA A 26 7.72 -16.86 6.30
CA ALA A 26 7.48 -16.68 4.88
C ALA A 26 8.49 -17.47 4.05
N SER A 27 8.02 -18.28 3.12
CA SER A 27 8.85 -19.13 2.27
C SER A 27 9.46 -18.40 1.08
N SER A 28 8.94 -17.24 0.74
CA SER A 28 9.37 -16.41 -0.40
C SER A 28 9.17 -14.92 -0.12
N PRO A 29 9.85 -14.04 -0.88
CA PRO A 29 9.62 -12.60 -0.83
C PRO A 29 8.15 -12.23 -1.09
N GLU A 30 7.49 -12.90 -2.03
CA GLU A 30 6.07 -12.69 -2.34
C GLU A 30 5.19 -13.05 -1.14
N GLU A 31 5.44 -14.16 -0.46
CA GLU A 31 4.65 -14.55 0.71
C GLU A 31 4.78 -13.52 1.83
N LEU A 32 5.99 -13.00 2.09
CA LEU A 32 6.19 -11.92 3.05
C LEU A 32 5.48 -10.63 2.63
N MET A 33 5.58 -10.24 1.35
CA MET A 33 4.91 -9.06 0.83
C MET A 33 3.39 -9.16 1.01
N ARG A 34 2.78 -10.31 0.68
CA ARG A 34 1.34 -10.56 0.88
C ARG A 34 0.93 -10.50 2.35
N ALA A 35 1.78 -11.04 3.25
CA ALA A 35 1.56 -10.96 4.69
C ALA A 35 1.63 -9.50 5.18
N ARG A 36 2.58 -8.70 4.71
CA ARG A 36 2.70 -7.26 5.04
C ARG A 36 1.48 -6.47 4.56
N TYR A 37 1.00 -6.72 3.32
CA TYR A 37 -0.23 -6.09 2.84
C TYR A 37 -1.44 -6.45 3.74
N SER A 38 -1.59 -7.72 4.10
CA SER A 38 -2.65 -8.16 5.01
C SER A 38 -2.52 -7.55 6.39
N ALA A 39 -1.29 -7.37 6.88
CA ALA A 39 -1.00 -6.73 8.16
C ALA A 39 -1.42 -5.24 8.14
N HIS A 40 -1.16 -4.51 7.05
CA HIS A 40 -1.68 -3.15 6.88
C HIS A 40 -3.22 -3.14 6.91
N ALA A 41 -3.87 -4.04 6.19
CA ALA A 41 -5.33 -4.11 6.14
C ALA A 41 -5.97 -4.46 7.48
N LYS A 42 -5.26 -5.18 8.35
CA LYS A 42 -5.73 -5.61 9.68
C LYS A 42 -5.21 -4.75 10.83
N GLY A 43 -4.23 -3.88 10.56
CA GLY A 43 -3.58 -3.04 11.57
C GLY A 43 -2.63 -3.81 12.48
N GLU A 44 -1.97 -4.84 11.96
CA GLU A 44 -0.97 -5.65 12.67
C GLU A 44 0.40 -4.95 12.65
N ASN A 45 0.48 -3.81 13.34
CA ASN A 45 1.65 -2.92 13.29
C ASN A 45 2.92 -3.59 13.82
N GLN A 46 2.81 -4.44 14.83
CA GLN A 46 3.96 -5.16 15.38
C GLN A 46 4.64 -6.04 14.33
N PHE A 47 3.84 -6.74 13.51
CA PHE A 47 4.38 -7.54 12.41
C PHE A 47 5.03 -6.66 11.34
N LEU A 48 4.42 -5.53 10.99
CA LEU A 48 4.98 -4.60 10.00
C LEU A 48 6.37 -4.13 10.40
N VAL A 49 6.58 -3.81 11.67
CA VAL A 49 7.87 -3.40 12.22
C VAL A 49 8.83 -4.59 12.31
N SER A 50 8.41 -5.72 12.87
CA SER A 50 9.29 -6.89 13.05
C SER A 50 9.79 -7.48 11.74
N SER A 51 9.01 -7.37 10.67
CA SER A 51 9.36 -7.83 9.31
C SER A 51 10.24 -6.87 8.51
N LEU A 52 10.64 -5.72 9.08
CA LEU A 52 11.69 -4.87 8.51
C LEU A 52 13.06 -5.46 8.79
N HIS A 53 13.97 -5.32 7.85
CA HIS A 53 15.38 -5.66 8.06
C HIS A 53 15.99 -4.81 9.19
N SER A 54 16.90 -5.40 9.97
CA SER A 54 17.49 -4.75 11.15
C SER A 54 18.16 -3.41 10.85
N SER A 55 18.74 -3.24 9.65
CA SER A 55 19.41 -2.00 9.24
C SER A 55 18.48 -0.81 9.04
N ILE A 56 17.18 -1.05 8.84
CA ILE A 56 16.15 0.01 8.62
C ILE A 56 15.12 0.05 9.76
N ARG A 57 15.23 -0.85 10.72
CA ARG A 57 14.38 -0.92 11.91
C ARG A 57 14.92 0.01 13.00
N GLY A 58 14.92 1.33 12.76
CA GLY A 58 15.29 2.32 13.76
C GLY A 58 14.17 2.53 14.80
N GLU A 59 14.52 2.88 16.06
CA GLU A 59 13.53 3.17 17.11
C GLU A 59 12.62 4.36 16.72
N GLU A 60 13.18 5.41 16.15
CA GLU A 60 12.43 6.60 15.69
C GLU A 60 11.48 6.27 14.52
N ALA A 61 11.89 5.37 13.59
CA ALA A 61 11.05 4.96 12.49
C ALA A 61 9.84 4.10 12.94
N GLN A 62 9.92 3.46 14.10
CA GLN A 62 8.84 2.66 14.66
C GLN A 62 7.72 3.54 15.20
N ASP A 63 8.05 4.59 15.94
CA ASP A 63 7.08 5.49 16.56
C ASP A 63 6.33 6.32 15.51
N GLU A 64 7.05 6.92 14.54
CA GLU A 64 6.44 7.69 13.46
C GLU A 64 5.55 6.86 12.52
N ALA A 65 5.97 5.62 12.20
CA ALA A 65 5.18 4.72 11.37
C ALA A 65 3.91 4.26 12.10
N GLN A 66 3.99 4.06 13.40
CA GLN A 66 2.89 3.63 14.23
C GLN A 66 1.83 4.73 14.39
N GLU A 67 2.25 5.97 14.66
CA GLU A 67 1.34 7.13 14.74
C GLU A 67 0.62 7.39 13.42
N LYS A 68 1.34 7.41 12.28
CA LYS A 68 0.74 7.60 10.95
C LYS A 68 -0.26 6.51 10.57
N LEU A 69 0.02 5.25 10.92
CA LEU A 69 -0.87 4.13 10.63
C LEU A 69 -2.15 4.18 11.49
N GLU A 70 -2.05 4.65 12.73
CA GLU A 70 -3.22 4.79 13.60
C GLU A 70 -4.15 5.94 13.17
N GLU A 71 -3.59 7.08 12.73
CA GLU A 71 -4.37 8.22 12.25
C GLU A 71 -5.22 7.90 11.02
N ILE A 72 -4.71 7.08 10.09
CA ILE A 72 -5.39 6.78 8.82
C ILE A 72 -6.14 5.45 8.82
N LYS A 73 -6.00 4.63 9.86
CA LYS A 73 -6.58 3.29 9.94
C LYS A 73 -8.09 3.23 9.72
N ASN A 74 -8.82 4.24 10.18
CA ASN A 74 -10.27 4.29 10.10
C ASN A 74 -10.80 4.82 8.76
N ASP A 75 -9.95 5.47 7.97
CA ASP A 75 -10.32 6.14 6.72
C ASP A 75 -9.87 5.36 5.47
N ILE A 76 -9.10 4.27 5.65
CA ILE A 76 -8.58 3.46 4.54
C ILE A 76 -9.41 2.19 4.34
N SER A 77 -9.83 1.98 3.11
CA SER A 77 -10.31 0.69 2.60
C SER A 77 -9.25 0.07 1.69
N TRP A 78 -8.92 -1.19 1.92
CA TRP A 78 -7.94 -1.94 1.11
C TRP A 78 -8.68 -2.71 0.02
N ASP A 79 -8.49 -2.29 -1.23
CA ASP A 79 -9.36 -2.64 -2.36
C ASP A 79 -8.74 -3.70 -3.29
N GLY A 80 -7.44 -3.95 -3.21
CA GLY A 80 -6.78 -4.96 -4.04
C GLY A 80 -5.27 -4.98 -3.93
N LEU A 81 -4.72 -6.16 -4.17
CA LEU A 81 -3.28 -6.39 -4.32
C LEU A 81 -3.03 -7.18 -5.61
N GLU A 82 -2.19 -6.64 -6.46
CA GLU A 82 -1.69 -7.29 -7.66
C GLU A 82 -0.18 -7.44 -7.56
N VAL A 83 0.32 -8.66 -7.65
CA VAL A 83 1.75 -8.94 -7.77
C VAL A 83 2.06 -9.03 -9.26
N VAL A 84 2.88 -8.11 -9.75
CA VAL A 84 3.22 -7.98 -11.18
C VAL A 84 4.36 -8.91 -11.54
N GLU A 85 5.43 -8.89 -10.74
CA GLU A 85 6.61 -9.71 -10.97
C GLU A 85 7.28 -10.05 -9.63
N THR A 86 7.88 -11.22 -9.58
CA THR A 86 8.71 -11.63 -8.44
C THR A 86 10.01 -12.23 -8.93
N SER A 87 11.09 -11.97 -8.21
CA SER A 87 12.37 -12.62 -8.45
C SER A 87 13.06 -12.99 -7.13
N GLU A 88 13.81 -14.07 -7.16
CA GLU A 88 14.60 -14.53 -6.02
C GLU A 88 15.96 -15.00 -6.54
N ASN A 89 17.03 -14.47 -5.95
CA ASN A 89 18.39 -14.82 -6.27
C ASN A 89 19.20 -14.97 -4.97
N GLY A 90 19.33 -16.21 -4.49
CA GLY A 90 19.96 -16.50 -3.21
C GLY A 90 19.18 -15.86 -2.05
N ASP A 91 19.83 -14.96 -1.34
CA ASP A 91 19.26 -14.27 -0.18
C ASP A 91 18.69 -12.89 -0.51
N ILE A 92 18.53 -12.56 -1.79
CA ILE A 92 17.93 -11.32 -2.27
C ILE A 92 16.68 -11.67 -3.06
N GLY A 93 15.59 -10.96 -2.77
CA GLY A 93 14.33 -11.07 -3.49
C GLY A 93 13.76 -9.72 -3.88
N GLU A 94 13.02 -9.67 -4.96
CA GLU A 94 12.30 -8.48 -5.39
C GLU A 94 10.84 -8.86 -5.70
N VAL A 95 9.92 -7.95 -5.37
CA VAL A 95 8.50 -8.07 -5.68
C VAL A 95 8.01 -6.73 -6.22
N ASP A 96 7.61 -6.70 -7.48
CA ASP A 96 6.90 -5.57 -8.07
C ASP A 96 5.40 -5.79 -7.85
N PHE A 97 4.75 -4.87 -7.16
CA PHE A 97 3.34 -4.99 -6.81
C PHE A 97 2.59 -3.67 -6.92
N ILE A 98 1.27 -3.80 -7.05
CA ILE A 98 0.33 -2.69 -7.05
C ILE A 98 -0.66 -2.93 -5.91
N ALA A 99 -0.65 -2.04 -4.92
CA ALA A 99 -1.66 -1.98 -3.86
C ALA A 99 -2.71 -0.95 -4.24
N ARG A 100 -3.99 -1.35 -4.20
CA ARG A 100 -5.13 -0.47 -4.41
C ARG A 100 -5.83 -0.27 -3.07
N TYR A 101 -6.15 0.97 -2.78
CA TYR A 101 -6.85 1.34 -1.56
C TYR A 101 -7.64 2.63 -1.78
N SER A 102 -8.59 2.91 -0.91
CA SER A 102 -9.35 4.16 -0.93
C SER A 102 -9.18 4.89 0.38
N ILE A 103 -9.00 6.21 0.33
CA ILE A 103 -9.02 7.09 1.50
C ILE A 103 -10.28 7.95 1.39
N GLN A 104 -11.17 7.87 2.38
CA GLN A 104 -12.45 8.60 2.36
C GLN A 104 -13.21 8.42 1.04
N ASN A 105 -13.28 7.17 0.54
CA ASN A 105 -13.87 6.79 -0.75
C ASN A 105 -13.17 7.37 -2.00
N HIS A 106 -11.97 7.91 -1.89
CA HIS A 106 -11.16 8.33 -3.03
C HIS A 106 -10.15 7.21 -3.37
N PRO A 107 -10.28 6.56 -4.54
CA PRO A 107 -9.37 5.51 -4.95
C PRO A 107 -7.93 6.01 -5.08
N GLN A 108 -7.01 5.21 -4.56
CA GLN A 108 -5.57 5.41 -4.63
C GLN A 108 -4.89 4.14 -5.15
N GLN A 109 -3.72 4.32 -5.73
CA GLN A 109 -2.86 3.24 -6.17
C GLN A 109 -1.43 3.51 -5.75
N HIS A 110 -0.79 2.49 -5.16
CA HIS A 110 0.62 2.50 -4.81
C HIS A 110 1.30 1.36 -5.55
N ARG A 111 2.25 1.68 -6.43
CA ARG A 111 3.11 0.71 -7.08
C ARG A 111 4.51 0.83 -6.52
N GLU A 112 5.07 -0.29 -6.15
CA GLU A 112 6.38 -0.36 -5.54
C GLU A 112 7.11 -1.61 -6.04
N LYS A 113 8.40 -1.44 -6.34
CA LYS A 113 9.34 -2.54 -6.50
C LYS A 113 10.09 -2.72 -5.18
N ALA A 114 9.57 -3.61 -4.35
CA ALA A 114 10.11 -3.89 -3.02
C ALA A 114 11.27 -4.88 -3.08
N LYS A 115 12.29 -4.61 -2.26
CA LYS A 115 13.47 -5.46 -2.08
C LYS A 115 13.41 -6.16 -0.73
N PHE A 116 13.71 -7.43 -0.75
CA PHE A 116 13.75 -8.30 0.43
C PHE A 116 15.11 -8.95 0.57
N VAL A 117 15.53 -9.16 1.81
CA VAL A 117 16.77 -9.86 2.15
C VAL A 117 16.44 -11.02 3.08
N ARG A 118 17.08 -12.17 2.87
CA ARG A 118 16.95 -13.33 3.74
C ARG A 118 18.15 -13.40 4.69
N GLU A 119 17.86 -13.38 5.99
CA GLU A 119 18.85 -13.58 7.04
C GLU A 119 18.43 -14.75 7.94
N ASN A 120 19.32 -15.66 8.23
CA ASN A 120 19.06 -16.84 9.06
C ASN A 120 17.83 -17.68 8.61
N GLY A 121 17.52 -17.68 7.31
CA GLY A 121 16.40 -18.41 6.73
C GLY A 121 15.06 -17.65 6.76
N GLU A 122 15.04 -16.43 7.24
CA GLU A 122 13.86 -15.56 7.33
C GLU A 122 13.98 -14.38 6.37
N TRP A 123 12.89 -14.06 5.65
CA TRP A 123 12.81 -12.91 4.78
C TRP A 123 12.44 -11.64 5.53
N PHE A 124 13.08 -10.53 5.18
CA PHE A 124 12.82 -9.19 5.71
C PHE A 124 12.65 -8.18 4.57
N TYR A 125 11.75 -7.23 4.74
CA TYR A 125 11.67 -6.07 3.86
C TYR A 125 12.88 -5.16 4.09
N PHE A 126 13.56 -4.80 3.01
CA PHE A 126 14.82 -4.04 3.08
C PHE A 126 14.69 -2.63 2.50
N ASP A 127 14.08 -2.48 1.32
CA ASP A 127 13.98 -1.21 0.59
C ASP A 127 12.86 -1.31 -0.45
N GLY A 128 12.43 -0.17 -1.01
CA GLY A 128 11.44 -0.14 -2.07
C GLY A 128 11.54 1.11 -2.93
N GLU A 129 11.49 0.92 -4.24
CA GLU A 129 11.35 1.98 -5.22
C GLU A 129 9.87 2.17 -5.54
N VAL A 130 9.31 3.28 -5.05
CA VAL A 130 7.93 3.66 -5.33
C VAL A 130 7.90 4.33 -6.70
N GLU A 131 7.13 3.79 -7.65
CA GLU A 131 6.82 4.54 -8.87
C GLU A 131 6.07 5.80 -8.48
N GLY A 132 6.63 6.96 -8.92
CA GLY A 132 6.11 8.27 -8.54
C GLY A 132 4.59 8.31 -8.65
N HIS A 133 3.95 8.89 -7.65
CA HIS A 133 2.52 9.13 -7.68
C HIS A 133 2.16 9.73 -9.04
N VAL A 134 1.47 8.95 -9.88
CA VAL A 134 0.81 9.52 -11.04
C VAL A 134 -0.25 10.46 -10.44
N THR A 135 0.18 11.70 -10.20
CA THR A 135 -0.79 12.75 -9.89
C THR A 135 -1.75 12.72 -11.05
N TYR A 136 -3.01 12.37 -10.78
CA TYR A 136 -4.08 12.42 -11.76
C TYR A 136 -4.10 13.85 -12.32
N ARG A 137 -3.46 14.03 -13.46
CA ARG A 137 -3.48 15.28 -14.18
C ARG A 137 -4.86 15.36 -14.78
N ARG A 138 -5.73 16.17 -14.18
CA ARG A 138 -7.05 16.41 -14.75
C ARG A 138 -6.86 16.80 -16.22
N GLU A 139 -7.53 16.12 -17.11
CA GLU A 139 -7.49 16.41 -18.56
C GLU A 139 -7.95 17.85 -18.85
N ASN A 140 -8.77 18.42 -17.97
CA ASN A 140 -9.25 19.78 -18.06
C ASN A 140 -8.67 20.65 -16.94
N PRO A 141 -8.15 21.84 -17.26
CA PRO A 141 -7.69 22.79 -16.25
C PRO A 141 -8.83 23.14 -15.29
N LYS A 142 -8.48 23.29 -14.00
CA LYS A 142 -9.44 23.71 -12.97
C LYS A 142 -9.96 25.11 -13.31
N VAL A 143 -11.25 25.21 -13.64
CA VAL A 143 -11.88 26.51 -13.87
C VAL A 143 -11.98 27.25 -12.55
N GLY A 144 -11.34 28.41 -12.47
CA GLY A 144 -11.40 29.26 -11.31
C GLY A 144 -12.80 29.90 -11.16
N ARG A 145 -13.18 30.21 -9.92
CA ARG A 145 -14.50 30.84 -9.63
C ARG A 145 -14.81 32.09 -10.47
N ASN A 146 -13.76 32.84 -10.83
CA ASN A 146 -13.86 34.08 -11.58
C ASN A 146 -13.58 33.94 -13.07
N ASP A 147 -13.18 32.76 -13.54
CA ASP A 147 -12.89 32.50 -14.95
C ASP A 147 -14.18 32.47 -15.78
N PRO A 148 -14.08 32.68 -17.10
CA PRO A 148 -15.21 32.50 -18.00
C PRO A 148 -15.77 31.09 -17.89
N CYS A 149 -17.10 30.98 -17.86
CA CYS A 149 -17.74 29.68 -17.77
C CYS A 149 -17.48 28.84 -19.03
N PRO A 150 -17.03 27.58 -18.91
CA PRO A 150 -16.76 26.71 -20.06
C PRO A 150 -18.02 26.38 -20.89
N CYS A 151 -19.22 26.66 -20.38
CA CYS A 151 -20.45 26.47 -21.13
C CYS A 151 -20.67 27.51 -22.24
N GLY A 152 -19.78 28.49 -22.43
CA GLY A 152 -19.86 29.49 -23.47
C GLY A 152 -20.84 30.63 -23.20
N SER A 153 -21.41 30.74 -21.98
CA SER A 153 -22.39 31.76 -21.62
C SER A 153 -21.82 33.17 -21.47
N GLY A 154 -20.48 33.37 -21.51
CA GLY A 154 -19.81 34.64 -21.26
C GLY A 154 -19.86 35.13 -19.80
N LYS A 155 -20.53 34.40 -18.91
CA LYS A 155 -20.59 34.70 -17.47
C LYS A 155 -19.42 34.06 -16.72
N LYS A 156 -19.07 34.63 -15.55
CA LYS A 156 -18.10 34.00 -14.65
C LYS A 156 -18.64 32.67 -14.14
N TYR A 157 -17.76 31.65 -14.00
CA TYR A 157 -18.13 30.30 -13.58
C TYR A 157 -18.98 30.27 -12.30
N LYS A 158 -18.64 31.08 -11.29
CA LYS A 158 -19.41 31.23 -10.02
C LYS A 158 -20.83 31.76 -10.18
N LYS A 159 -21.17 32.38 -11.31
CA LYS A 159 -22.49 32.96 -11.60
C LYS A 159 -23.25 32.18 -12.69
N CYS A 160 -22.77 31.00 -13.03
CA CYS A 160 -23.33 30.15 -14.08
C CYS A 160 -23.38 28.67 -13.63
N CYS A 161 -22.39 27.83 -13.99
CA CYS A 161 -22.44 26.40 -13.74
C CYS A 161 -21.92 25.98 -12.35
N ALA A 162 -21.46 26.90 -11.52
CA ALA A 162 -21.05 26.66 -10.14
C ALA A 162 -22.13 26.93 -9.08
N VAL A 163 -23.35 27.18 -9.53
CA VAL A 163 -24.53 27.40 -8.65
C VAL A 163 -25.26 26.08 -8.50
#